data_1b250d9e50106e017296ea61a36872e1
#
_entry.id   1b250d9e50106e017296ea61a36872e1
#
_cell.length_a   1.000
_cell.length_b   1.000
_cell.length_c   1.000
_cell.angle_alpha   90.00
_cell.angle_beta   90.00
_cell.angle_gamma   90.00
#
_symmetry.space_group_name_H-M   'P 1'
#
loop_
_entity.id
_entity.type
_entity.pdbx_description
1 polymer ?
#
loop_
_entity_poly.entity_id
_entity_poly.type
_entity_poly.pdbx_seq_one_letter_code
_entity_poly.pdbx_strand_id
1 'polypeptide(L)'
;MNDFKDQPLTILRPTAVYGPREKDIFIVFKTMNGGLDAYVGRSPQKLSFIYVADLVQAIIHACRFDQGGKQVYNLSDGQVYGRYELARFFKEFSQKKMIRMHIPLGVVKTIAVIFERLYKNSKAIPVLYPERLNELTAENWGCDISAAQRQLQYQPKYDLKKGLMEALAWYKENKWL
;
A
#
# COMPACT_ATOMS: atom_id res chain seq x y z
N MET A 1 -0.68 -7.93 -23.48
CA MET A 1 -1.83 -7.02 -23.75
C MET A 1 -2.36 -7.11 -25.19
N ASN A 2 -1.63 -7.70 -26.10
CA ASN A 2 -2.07 -7.81 -27.50
C ASN A 2 -3.05 -8.96 -27.76
N ASP A 3 -3.13 -9.95 -26.87
CA ASP A 3 -3.89 -11.18 -27.09
C ASP A 3 -5.42 -11.04 -26.84
N PHE A 4 -5.86 -9.88 -26.30
CA PHE A 4 -7.27 -9.61 -25.98
C PHE A 4 -7.79 -8.35 -26.68
N LYS A 5 -7.38 -8.11 -27.94
CA LYS A 5 -7.68 -6.86 -28.65
C LYS A 5 -9.16 -6.60 -28.82
N ASP A 6 -9.96 -7.64 -28.94
CA ASP A 6 -11.40 -7.55 -29.27
C ASP A 6 -12.33 -7.89 -28.10
N GLN A 7 -11.77 -8.07 -26.90
CA GLN A 7 -12.59 -8.35 -25.71
C GLN A 7 -12.76 -7.10 -24.85
N PRO A 8 -13.96 -6.87 -24.29
CA PRO A 8 -14.15 -5.84 -23.26
C PRO A 8 -13.29 -6.18 -22.04
N LEU A 9 -12.39 -5.28 -21.67
CA LEU A 9 -11.44 -5.50 -20.58
C LEU A 9 -11.38 -4.26 -19.69
N THR A 10 -11.72 -4.44 -18.43
CA THR A 10 -11.53 -3.41 -17.41
C THR A 10 -10.34 -3.76 -16.52
N ILE A 11 -9.36 -2.86 -16.47
CA ILE A 11 -8.15 -2.99 -15.64
C ILE A 11 -8.27 -2.04 -14.45
N LEU A 12 -8.28 -2.58 -13.25
CA LEU A 12 -8.22 -1.81 -12.01
C LEU A 12 -6.77 -1.77 -11.50
N ARG A 13 -6.26 -0.58 -11.21
CA ARG A 13 -4.91 -0.33 -10.69
C ARG A 13 -5.01 0.28 -9.29
N PRO A 14 -5.15 -0.55 -8.25
CA PRO A 14 -5.17 -0.05 -6.89
C PRO A 14 -3.78 0.44 -6.47
N THR A 15 -3.74 1.45 -5.62
CA THR A 15 -2.57 1.86 -4.87
C THR A 15 -2.25 0.85 -3.75
N ALA A 16 -1.47 1.22 -2.74
CA ALA A 16 -1.18 0.34 -1.62
C ALA A 16 -2.47 -0.09 -0.92
N VAL A 17 -2.86 -1.36 -1.12
CA VAL A 17 -4.06 -1.95 -0.50
C VAL A 17 -3.76 -2.31 0.93
N TYR A 18 -4.65 -1.96 1.86
CA TYR A 18 -4.50 -2.30 3.26
C TYR A 18 -5.84 -2.72 3.89
N GLY A 19 -5.77 -3.40 5.03
CA GLY A 19 -6.94 -3.88 5.75
C GLY A 19 -6.65 -5.12 6.59
N PRO A 20 -7.66 -5.76 7.17
CA PRO A 20 -7.53 -7.02 7.88
C PRO A 20 -6.82 -8.10 7.05
N ARG A 21 -5.90 -8.86 7.69
CA ARG A 21 -5.11 -9.97 7.10
C ARG A 21 -4.04 -9.54 6.08
N GLU A 22 -3.92 -8.27 5.77
CA GLU A 22 -2.86 -7.78 4.91
C GLU A 22 -1.51 -7.85 5.67
N LYS A 23 -0.44 -8.34 5.03
CA LYS A 23 0.83 -8.67 5.69
C LYS A 23 1.93 -7.64 5.45
N ASP A 24 1.94 -6.94 4.34
CA ASP A 24 3.03 -6.03 3.98
C ASP A 24 3.01 -4.76 4.85
N ILE A 25 1.85 -4.11 4.96
CA ILE A 25 1.68 -2.95 5.85
C ILE A 25 1.66 -3.40 7.32
N PHE A 26 1.16 -4.62 7.61
CA PHE A 26 1.23 -5.19 8.96
C PHE A 26 2.67 -5.25 9.49
N ILE A 27 3.67 -5.60 8.66
CA ILE A 27 5.09 -5.60 9.06
C ILE A 27 5.51 -4.22 9.58
N VAL A 28 5.07 -3.15 8.92
CA VAL A 28 5.33 -1.77 9.36
C VAL A 28 4.74 -1.52 10.75
N PHE A 29 3.49 -1.91 10.98
CA PHE A 29 2.84 -1.76 12.29
C PHE A 29 3.46 -2.62 13.37
N LYS A 30 3.88 -3.84 13.05
CA LYS A 30 4.61 -4.71 13.97
C LYS A 30 5.94 -4.07 14.41
N THR A 31 6.66 -3.44 13.49
CA THR A 31 7.89 -2.71 13.79
C THR A 31 7.61 -1.50 14.68
N MET A 32 6.56 -0.74 14.38
CA MET A 32 6.11 0.40 15.19
C MET A 32 5.64 -0.05 16.59
N ASN A 33 4.97 -1.19 16.69
CA ASN A 33 4.55 -1.78 17.96
C ASN A 33 5.75 -2.16 18.84
N GLY A 34 6.88 -2.53 18.24
CA GLY A 34 8.18 -2.72 18.89
C GLY A 34 8.91 -1.42 19.24
N GLY A 35 8.32 -0.26 18.98
CA GLY A 35 8.90 1.05 19.33
C GLY A 35 9.78 1.68 18.23
N LEU A 36 9.83 1.13 17.02
CA LEU A 36 10.67 1.63 15.93
C LEU A 36 9.84 2.14 14.74
N ASP A 37 10.02 3.43 14.40
CA ASP A 37 9.45 4.10 13.23
C ASP A 37 10.56 4.28 12.18
N ALA A 38 10.76 3.26 11.31
CA ALA A 38 11.90 3.15 10.40
C ALA A 38 11.54 3.58 8.96
N TYR A 39 12.44 4.35 8.34
CA TYR A 39 12.31 4.86 6.97
C TYR A 39 13.60 4.67 6.18
N VAL A 40 13.48 4.42 4.88
CA VAL A 40 14.62 4.41 3.94
C VAL A 40 14.83 5.83 3.42
N GLY A 41 16.03 6.37 3.63
CA GLY A 41 16.36 7.74 3.21
C GLY A 41 15.55 8.83 3.92
N ARG A 42 15.64 10.06 3.40
CA ARG A 42 14.97 11.24 3.97
C ARG A 42 14.12 12.03 2.97
N SER A 43 14.09 11.60 1.69
CA SER A 43 13.31 12.28 0.65
C SER A 43 11.83 12.32 1.02
N PRO A 44 11.13 13.42 0.75
CA PRO A 44 9.69 13.48 0.92
C PRO A 44 9.03 12.46 -0.01
N GLN A 45 7.92 11.89 0.44
CA GLN A 45 7.13 10.96 -0.36
C GLN A 45 5.67 11.36 -0.32
N LYS A 46 5.03 11.22 -1.47
CA LYS A 46 3.57 11.31 -1.64
C LYS A 46 3.04 9.89 -1.80
N LEU A 47 2.17 9.48 -0.91
CA LEU A 47 1.63 8.11 -0.87
C LEU A 47 0.12 8.17 -1.03
N SER A 48 -0.46 7.17 -1.70
CA SER A 48 -1.89 6.95 -1.73
C SER A 48 -2.20 5.51 -1.33
N PHE A 49 -3.35 5.33 -0.70
CA PHE A 49 -3.78 4.06 -0.14
C PHE A 49 -5.20 3.75 -0.55
N ILE A 50 -5.58 2.49 -0.47
CA ILE A 50 -6.96 2.05 -0.63
C ILE A 50 -7.29 0.99 0.41
N TYR A 51 -8.39 1.19 1.14
CA TYR A 51 -8.88 0.19 2.08
C TYR A 51 -9.51 -0.97 1.31
N VAL A 52 -9.28 -2.20 1.78
CA VAL A 52 -9.72 -3.42 1.06
C VAL A 52 -11.22 -3.43 0.76
N ALA A 53 -12.07 -2.92 1.65
CA ALA A 53 -13.51 -2.88 1.41
C ALA A 53 -13.88 -1.95 0.25
N ASP A 54 -13.19 -0.81 0.10
CA ASP A 54 -13.41 0.11 -1.03
C ASP A 54 -12.91 -0.50 -2.35
N LEU A 55 -11.80 -1.24 -2.32
CA LEU A 55 -11.34 -1.99 -3.48
C LEU A 55 -12.38 -3.04 -3.93
N VAL A 56 -12.95 -3.80 -2.99
CA VAL A 56 -14.01 -4.77 -3.28
C VAL A 56 -15.23 -4.08 -3.91
N GLN A 57 -15.65 -2.93 -3.38
CA GLN A 57 -16.73 -2.15 -3.98
C GLN A 57 -16.39 -1.69 -5.41
N ALA A 58 -15.17 -1.20 -5.64
CA ALA A 58 -14.73 -0.82 -6.98
C ALA A 58 -14.77 -1.99 -7.99
N ILE A 59 -14.37 -3.19 -7.55
CA ILE A 59 -14.46 -4.42 -8.37
C ILE A 59 -15.92 -4.72 -8.71
N ILE A 60 -16.83 -4.68 -7.73
CA ILE A 60 -18.26 -4.93 -7.95
C ILE A 60 -18.85 -3.89 -8.93
N HIS A 61 -18.47 -2.63 -8.79
CA HIS A 61 -18.88 -1.58 -9.72
C HIS A 61 -18.35 -1.86 -11.13
N ALA A 62 -17.07 -2.19 -11.27
CA ALA A 62 -16.47 -2.50 -12.58
C ALA A 62 -17.16 -3.69 -13.28
N CYS A 63 -17.62 -4.70 -12.51
CA CYS A 63 -18.38 -5.82 -13.06
C CYS A 63 -19.80 -5.46 -13.52
N ARG A 64 -20.38 -4.39 -12.97
CA ARG A 64 -21.77 -3.99 -13.27
C ARG A 64 -21.86 -2.93 -14.37
N PHE A 65 -20.83 -2.13 -14.52
CA PHE A 65 -20.78 -1.08 -15.53
C PHE A 65 -20.07 -1.58 -16.79
N ASP A 66 -20.86 -1.92 -17.80
CA ASP A 66 -20.32 -2.19 -19.13
C ASP A 66 -20.03 -0.85 -19.83
N GLN A 67 -18.76 -0.50 -19.90
CA GLN A 67 -18.29 0.72 -20.59
C GLN A 67 -17.86 0.43 -22.04
N GLY A 68 -17.92 -0.82 -22.47
CA GLY A 68 -17.40 -1.25 -23.77
C GLY A 68 -15.87 -1.04 -23.91
N GLY A 69 -15.21 -1.85 -24.72
CA GLY A 69 -13.79 -1.70 -25.02
C GLY A 69 -12.83 -1.91 -23.84
N LYS A 70 -11.67 -1.26 -23.92
CA LYS A 70 -10.61 -1.35 -22.88
C LYS A 70 -10.64 -0.15 -21.99
N GLN A 71 -10.83 -0.38 -20.69
CA GLN A 71 -10.85 0.67 -19.68
C GLN A 71 -9.76 0.42 -18.63
N VAL A 72 -9.14 1.50 -18.13
CA VAL A 72 -8.13 1.43 -17.07
C VAL A 72 -8.46 2.47 -16.00
N TYR A 73 -8.57 2.03 -14.75
CA TYR A 73 -8.90 2.89 -13.62
C TYR A 73 -7.88 2.78 -12.52
N ASN A 74 -7.31 3.91 -12.12
CA ASN A 74 -6.55 3.98 -10.88
C ASN A 74 -7.51 4.10 -9.70
N LEU A 75 -7.16 3.44 -8.58
CA LEU A 75 -7.99 3.39 -7.38
C LEU A 75 -7.18 3.74 -6.14
N SER A 76 -7.70 4.68 -5.36
CA SER A 76 -7.23 5.03 -4.01
C SER A 76 -8.42 5.59 -3.21
N ASP A 77 -8.16 6.07 -2.01
CA ASP A 77 -9.13 6.85 -1.23
C ASP A 77 -9.30 8.30 -1.69
N GLY A 78 -8.63 8.68 -2.79
CA GLY A 78 -8.67 10.03 -3.36
C GLY A 78 -7.79 11.06 -2.66
N GLN A 79 -7.03 10.65 -1.64
CA GLN A 79 -6.13 11.52 -0.89
C GLN A 79 -4.66 11.20 -1.18
N VAL A 80 -3.80 12.17 -0.89
CA VAL A 80 -2.35 12.03 -0.96
C VAL A 80 -1.76 12.31 0.42
N TYR A 81 -1.00 11.36 0.94
CA TYR A 81 -0.44 11.37 2.28
C TYR A 81 1.06 11.55 2.27
N GLY A 82 1.59 12.22 3.28
CA GLY A 82 3.03 12.26 3.52
C GLY A 82 3.53 10.95 4.12
N ARG A 83 4.83 10.69 3.96
CA ARG A 83 5.49 9.45 4.41
C ARG A 83 5.32 9.12 5.90
N TYR A 84 5.02 10.10 6.74
CA TYR A 84 4.90 9.92 8.19
C TYR A 84 3.47 9.71 8.69
N GLU A 85 2.48 9.75 7.80
CA GLU A 85 1.08 9.68 8.18
C GLU A 85 0.69 8.33 8.81
N LEU A 86 1.22 7.22 8.27
CA LEU A 86 0.99 5.90 8.88
C LEU A 86 1.44 5.86 10.34
N ALA A 87 2.64 6.37 10.63
CA ALA A 87 3.17 6.40 12.00
C ALA A 87 2.38 7.36 12.90
N ARG A 88 1.90 8.47 12.34
CA ARG A 88 1.06 9.41 13.09
C ARG A 88 -0.23 8.73 13.54
N PHE A 89 -0.95 8.07 12.64
CA PHE A 89 -2.18 7.37 12.97
C PHE A 89 -1.95 6.16 13.88
N PHE A 90 -0.86 5.40 13.66
CA PHE A 90 -0.50 4.32 14.56
C PHE A 90 -0.23 4.81 15.99
N LYS A 91 0.45 5.95 16.14
CA LYS A 91 0.69 6.56 17.45
C LYS A 91 -0.61 6.99 18.14
N GLU A 92 -1.55 7.58 17.38
CA GLU A 92 -2.88 7.91 17.91
C GLU A 92 -3.64 6.67 18.43
N PHE A 93 -3.53 5.56 17.71
CA PHE A 93 -4.20 4.30 18.08
C PHE A 93 -3.54 3.61 19.28
N SER A 94 -2.21 3.45 19.23
CA SER A 94 -1.46 2.63 20.19
C SER A 94 -1.06 3.38 21.45
N GLN A 95 -1.01 4.71 21.40
CA GLN A 95 -0.48 5.61 22.44
C GLN A 95 0.99 5.30 22.82
N LYS A 96 1.71 4.51 21.98
CA LYS A 96 3.09 4.11 22.23
C LYS A 96 4.08 5.18 21.76
N LYS A 97 5.18 5.28 22.50
CA LYS A 97 6.35 6.06 22.07
C LYS A 97 7.13 5.24 21.04
N MET A 98 7.57 5.90 19.97
CA MET A 98 8.37 5.29 18.91
C MET A 98 9.58 6.17 18.63
N ILE A 99 10.72 5.52 18.35
CA ILE A 99 11.95 6.19 17.92
C ILE A 99 11.95 6.21 16.39
N ARG A 100 12.01 7.42 15.81
CA ARG A 100 12.12 7.57 14.36
C ARG A 100 13.55 7.40 13.92
N MET A 101 13.75 6.51 12.94
CA MET A 101 15.05 6.24 12.35
C MET A 101 15.00 6.31 10.84
N HIS A 102 16.02 6.97 10.25
CA HIS A 102 16.21 7.03 8.80
C HIS A 102 17.43 6.22 8.44
N ILE A 103 17.22 5.12 7.73
CA ILE A 103 18.30 4.23 7.30
C ILE A 103 18.83 4.76 5.96
N PRO A 104 20.14 5.04 5.84
CA PRO A 104 20.72 5.49 4.58
C PRO A 104 20.47 4.48 3.44
N LEU A 105 20.11 4.97 2.26
CA LEU A 105 19.79 4.11 1.11
C LEU A 105 20.93 3.15 0.75
N GLY A 106 22.19 3.58 0.89
CA GLY A 106 23.36 2.72 0.64
C GLY A 106 23.39 1.48 1.53
N VAL A 107 23.06 1.63 2.83
CA VAL A 107 22.98 0.50 3.77
C VAL A 107 21.88 -0.47 3.37
N VAL A 108 20.69 0.06 3.01
CA VAL A 108 19.56 -0.80 2.60
C VAL A 108 19.86 -1.53 1.30
N LYS A 109 20.52 -0.87 0.32
CA LYS A 109 20.97 -1.52 -0.93
C LYS A 109 21.94 -2.66 -0.67
N THR A 110 22.91 -2.47 0.22
CA THR A 110 23.85 -3.53 0.58
C THR A 110 23.16 -4.74 1.20
N ILE A 111 22.22 -4.49 2.12
CA ILE A 111 21.42 -5.55 2.75
C ILE A 111 20.56 -6.28 1.71
N ALA A 112 19.93 -5.56 0.77
CA ALA A 112 19.12 -6.17 -0.29
C ALA A 112 19.94 -7.10 -1.17
N VAL A 113 21.16 -6.70 -1.58
CA VAL A 113 22.07 -7.54 -2.39
C VAL A 113 22.51 -8.79 -1.60
N ILE A 114 22.77 -8.67 -0.30
CA ILE A 114 23.12 -9.82 0.54
C ILE A 114 21.94 -10.79 0.61
N PHE A 115 20.73 -10.31 0.85
CA PHE A 115 19.54 -11.16 0.88
C PHE A 115 19.26 -11.82 -0.47
N GLU A 116 19.37 -11.10 -1.56
CA GLU A 116 19.23 -11.67 -2.92
C GLU A 116 20.18 -12.86 -3.11
N ARG A 117 21.45 -12.71 -2.72
CA ARG A 117 22.45 -13.80 -2.83
C ARG A 117 22.13 -14.98 -1.92
N LEU A 118 21.71 -14.72 -0.67
CA LEU A 118 21.37 -15.79 0.27
C LEU A 118 20.12 -16.57 -0.15
N TYR A 119 19.14 -15.87 -0.75
CA TYR A 119 17.88 -16.47 -1.18
C TYR A 119 17.89 -16.97 -2.62
N LYS A 120 18.99 -16.82 -3.36
CA LYS A 120 19.12 -17.23 -4.78
C LYS A 120 18.75 -18.71 -5.00
N ASN A 121 19.00 -19.58 -4.03
CA ASN A 121 18.69 -21.01 -4.09
C ASN A 121 17.47 -21.40 -3.25
N SER A 122 16.74 -20.43 -2.71
CA SER A 122 15.52 -20.64 -1.90
C SER A 122 14.28 -20.44 -2.75
N LYS A 123 13.22 -21.20 -2.46
CA LYS A 123 11.88 -20.93 -3.02
C LYS A 123 11.19 -19.73 -2.33
N ALA A 124 11.76 -19.20 -1.28
CA ALA A 124 11.22 -18.04 -0.56
C ALA A 124 11.70 -16.74 -1.22
N ILE A 125 10.77 -15.82 -1.45
CA ILE A 125 11.08 -14.48 -1.95
C ILE A 125 11.56 -13.64 -0.76
N PRO A 126 12.74 -13.01 -0.82
CA PRO A 126 13.22 -12.17 0.27
C PRO A 126 12.29 -10.95 0.44
N VAL A 127 12.10 -10.51 1.67
CA VAL A 127 11.29 -9.32 1.98
C VAL A 127 11.89 -8.05 1.37
N LEU A 128 13.21 -8.03 1.17
CA LEU A 128 13.94 -6.90 0.62
C LEU A 128 14.81 -7.39 -0.56
N TYR A 129 14.59 -6.82 -1.75
CA TYR A 129 15.35 -7.06 -2.97
C TYR A 129 15.48 -5.74 -3.76
N PRO A 130 16.44 -5.60 -4.69
CA PRO A 130 16.78 -4.33 -5.33
C PRO A 130 15.59 -3.61 -6.01
N GLU A 131 14.71 -4.34 -6.69
CA GLU A 131 13.54 -3.75 -7.37
C GLU A 131 12.55 -3.16 -6.37
N ARG A 132 12.32 -3.86 -5.23
CA ARG A 132 11.45 -3.36 -4.16
C ARG A 132 11.98 -2.07 -3.52
N LEU A 133 13.29 -1.84 -3.54
CA LEU A 133 13.86 -0.59 -3.07
C LEU A 133 13.45 0.61 -3.93
N ASN A 134 13.35 0.44 -5.24
CA ASN A 134 12.89 1.50 -6.13
C ASN A 134 11.45 1.88 -5.80
N GLU A 135 10.61 0.91 -5.48
CA GLU A 135 9.25 1.15 -5.02
C GLU A 135 9.23 1.88 -3.68
N LEU A 136 9.98 1.40 -2.67
CA LEU A 136 10.03 1.97 -1.35
C LEU A 136 10.62 3.38 -1.30
N THR A 137 11.41 3.77 -2.29
CA THR A 137 12.07 5.08 -2.37
C THR A 137 11.45 6.03 -3.39
N ALA A 138 10.46 5.58 -4.16
CA ALA A 138 9.76 6.43 -5.11
C ALA A 138 9.10 7.62 -4.40
N GLU A 139 9.29 8.82 -4.97
CA GLU A 139 8.85 10.07 -4.34
C GLU A 139 7.34 10.30 -4.47
N ASN A 140 6.73 9.75 -5.52
CA ASN A 140 5.33 10.02 -5.81
C ASN A 140 4.55 8.74 -6.19
N TRP A 141 3.72 8.30 -5.25
CA TRP A 141 2.70 7.27 -5.41
C TRP A 141 1.28 7.85 -5.38
N GLY A 142 1.16 9.18 -5.50
CA GLY A 142 -0.14 9.82 -5.63
C GLY A 142 -0.80 9.41 -6.94
N CYS A 143 -2.09 9.13 -6.91
CA CYS A 143 -2.83 8.83 -8.13
C CYS A 143 -4.15 9.61 -8.20
N ASP A 144 -4.55 9.94 -9.43
CA ASP A 144 -5.85 10.53 -9.72
C ASP A 144 -6.88 9.42 -9.96
N ILE A 145 -8.00 9.49 -9.24
CA ILE A 145 -9.12 8.56 -9.33
C ILE A 145 -10.33 9.13 -10.07
N SER A 146 -10.21 10.32 -10.66
CA SER A 146 -11.33 11.04 -11.30
C SER A 146 -12.04 10.21 -12.37
N ALA A 147 -11.32 9.39 -13.12
CA ALA A 147 -11.93 8.50 -14.12
C ALA A 147 -12.81 7.43 -13.45
N ALA A 148 -12.33 6.79 -12.38
CA ALA A 148 -13.11 5.81 -11.63
C ALA A 148 -14.36 6.45 -10.99
N GLN A 149 -14.23 7.66 -10.46
CA GLN A 149 -15.36 8.38 -9.88
C GLN A 149 -16.45 8.68 -10.93
N ARG A 150 -16.06 9.18 -12.10
CA ARG A 150 -17.02 9.56 -13.15
C ARG A 150 -17.64 8.36 -13.85
N GLN A 151 -16.86 7.34 -14.16
CA GLN A 151 -17.28 6.26 -15.05
C GLN A 151 -17.75 5.02 -14.27
N LEU A 152 -17.13 4.68 -13.14
CA LEU A 152 -17.54 3.57 -12.30
C LEU A 152 -18.43 4.01 -11.12
N GLN A 153 -18.71 5.31 -10.97
CA GLN A 153 -19.39 5.86 -9.78
C GLN A 153 -18.69 5.45 -8.48
N TYR A 154 -17.35 5.29 -8.55
CA TYR A 154 -16.54 4.88 -7.40
C TYR A 154 -16.47 6.02 -6.39
N GLN A 155 -16.88 5.74 -5.16
CA GLN A 155 -16.81 6.68 -4.05
C GLN A 155 -16.19 5.96 -2.84
N PRO A 156 -14.90 6.22 -2.53
CA PRO A 156 -14.26 5.63 -1.36
C PRO A 156 -14.98 6.08 -0.08
N LYS A 157 -15.23 5.12 0.82
CA LYS A 157 -15.91 5.34 2.10
C LYS A 157 -14.92 5.45 3.26
N TYR A 158 -13.67 5.08 3.02
CA TYR A 158 -12.61 5.06 4.00
C TYR A 158 -11.48 5.97 3.57
N ASP A 159 -11.18 6.97 4.38
CA ASP A 159 -9.88 7.62 4.37
C ASP A 159 -8.83 6.75 5.07
N LEU A 160 -7.55 7.11 4.97
CA LEU A 160 -6.46 6.35 5.59
C LEU A 160 -6.66 6.20 7.10
N LYS A 161 -7.10 7.26 7.80
CA LYS A 161 -7.28 7.21 9.26
C LYS A 161 -8.35 6.20 9.66
N LYS A 162 -9.53 6.29 9.07
CA LYS A 162 -10.67 5.41 9.38
C LYS A 162 -10.33 3.95 9.07
N GLY A 163 -9.80 3.66 7.89
CA GLY A 163 -9.45 2.30 7.51
C GLY A 163 -8.32 1.71 8.37
N LEU A 164 -7.33 2.54 8.79
CA LEU A 164 -6.28 2.09 9.69
C LEU A 164 -6.81 1.74 11.08
N MET A 165 -7.75 2.54 11.62
CA MET A 165 -8.34 2.23 12.93
C MET A 165 -9.03 0.86 12.91
N GLU A 166 -9.78 0.54 11.85
CA GLU A 166 -10.40 -0.79 11.69
C GLU A 166 -9.37 -1.91 11.53
N ALA A 167 -8.35 -1.71 10.67
CA ALA A 167 -7.30 -2.70 10.45
C ALA A 167 -6.51 -2.99 11.73
N LEU A 168 -6.11 -1.95 12.46
CA LEU A 168 -5.37 -2.08 13.71
C LEU A 168 -6.20 -2.71 14.83
N ALA A 169 -7.49 -2.38 14.94
CA ALA A 169 -8.41 -3.05 15.86
C ALA A 169 -8.47 -4.54 15.56
N TRP A 170 -8.65 -4.91 14.28
CA TRP A 170 -8.64 -6.30 13.86
C TRP A 170 -7.33 -7.02 14.21
N TYR A 171 -6.16 -6.41 13.95
CA TYR A 171 -4.86 -7.01 14.29
C TYR A 171 -4.72 -7.26 15.80
N LYS A 172 -5.21 -6.33 16.62
CA LYS A 172 -5.19 -6.47 18.07
C LYS A 172 -6.11 -7.59 18.56
N GLU A 173 -7.35 -7.63 18.07
CA GLU A 173 -8.35 -8.66 18.42
C GLU A 173 -7.90 -10.06 18.03
N ASN A 174 -7.21 -10.19 16.89
CA ASN A 174 -6.72 -11.46 16.37
C ASN A 174 -5.29 -11.80 16.84
N LYS A 175 -4.74 -11.06 17.80
CA LYS A 175 -3.40 -11.30 18.40
C LYS A 175 -2.25 -11.26 17.40
N TRP A 176 -2.37 -10.40 16.39
CA TRP A 176 -1.28 -10.14 15.45
C TRP A 176 -0.34 -9.03 15.98
N LEU A 177 -0.88 -8.09 16.78
CA LEU A 177 -0.17 -6.98 17.46
C LEU A 177 -0.18 -7.13 18.97
#